data_9e926a42476b292fbbf608c5bc27ba58
#
_entry.id   9e926a42476b292fbbf608c5bc27ba58
#
_cell.length_a   1.000
_cell.length_b   1.000
_cell.length_c   1.000
_cell.angle_alpha   90.00
_cell.angle_beta   90.00
_cell.angle_gamma   90.00
#
_symmetry.space_group_name_H-M   'P 1'
#
loop_
_entity.id
_entity.type
_entity.pdbx_description
1 polymer ?
#
loop_
_entity_poly.entity_id
_entity_poly.type
_entity_poly.pdbx_seq_one_letter_code
_entity_poly.pdbx_strand_id
1 'polypeptide(L)'
;MFFGLCGNPVAHSISPSIFKAAYQDRYDYRLFCTSQPQEVLSLLEDPCLMGVNLTAPLKSSVLALLSQKSLECEQSGACNLILKENTGLKAYNTDIEGVKNSLREAGIDLSGLRVLLLGAGGAAKAAAYALYSADARVVWANRHPQHIPERFCGQPTETIALSQTAQITARCSLIINTLPQPCPETAVLNLSSRHTIFDASYATRPLEDQAKQAGARYIGGERWWLHQALPAFTLFTGERPSQADMEQILQIELQEPK
;
A
#
# COMPACT_ATOMS: atom_id res chain seq x y z
N MET A 1 25.77 7.25 4.18
CA MET A 1 24.31 7.52 4.25
C MET A 1 23.60 6.50 3.37
N PHE A 2 22.59 5.83 3.88
CA PHE A 2 21.78 4.86 3.14
C PHE A 2 20.34 4.82 3.67
N PHE A 3 19.46 4.15 2.93
CA PHE A 3 18.04 3.95 3.24
C PHE A 3 17.70 2.45 3.17
N GLY A 4 16.47 2.08 3.47
CA GLY A 4 16.12 0.67 3.36
C GLY A 4 14.63 0.36 3.43
N LEU A 5 14.33 -0.94 3.35
CA LEU A 5 13.01 -1.53 3.53
C LEU A 5 13.05 -2.56 4.65
N CYS A 6 12.16 -2.41 5.62
CA CYS A 6 11.94 -3.39 6.69
C CYS A 6 10.61 -4.12 6.49
N GLY A 7 10.62 -5.44 6.69
CA GLY A 7 9.43 -6.29 6.62
C GLY A 7 9.79 -7.76 6.52
N ASN A 8 8.80 -8.63 6.41
CA ASN A 8 9.03 -10.08 6.26
C ASN A 8 7.86 -10.73 5.50
N PRO A 9 8.12 -11.33 4.30
CA PRO A 9 9.42 -11.38 3.59
C PRO A 9 9.75 -10.08 2.83
N VAL A 10 11.04 -9.81 2.59
CA VAL A 10 11.51 -8.67 1.77
C VAL A 10 12.54 -9.07 0.71
N ALA A 11 13.02 -10.31 0.71
CA ALA A 11 14.12 -10.77 -0.15
C ALA A 11 13.86 -10.57 -1.65
N HIS A 12 12.59 -10.58 -2.06
CA HIS A 12 12.17 -10.42 -3.46
C HIS A 12 11.68 -8.99 -3.79
N SER A 13 12.00 -8.03 -2.93
CA SER A 13 11.59 -6.64 -3.15
C SER A 13 12.38 -6.00 -4.29
N ILE A 14 11.66 -5.34 -5.19
CA ILE A 14 12.21 -4.56 -6.31
C ILE A 14 12.71 -3.18 -5.87
N SER A 15 12.48 -2.78 -4.60
CA SER A 15 12.80 -1.43 -4.13
C SER A 15 14.28 -1.05 -4.28
N PRO A 16 15.28 -1.93 -4.02
CA PRO A 16 16.68 -1.55 -4.18
C PRO A 16 17.07 -1.19 -5.62
N SER A 17 16.68 -2.01 -6.60
CA SER A 17 17.00 -1.77 -8.02
C SER A 17 16.36 -0.49 -8.54
N ILE A 18 15.10 -0.24 -8.18
CA ILE A 18 14.40 0.96 -8.60
C ILE A 18 14.91 2.21 -7.88
N PHE A 19 15.23 2.12 -6.57
CA PHE A 19 15.82 3.26 -5.85
C PHE A 19 17.17 3.67 -6.43
N LYS A 20 17.99 2.67 -6.75
CA LYS A 20 19.28 2.84 -7.40
C LYS A 20 19.14 3.56 -8.76
N ALA A 21 18.23 3.09 -9.62
CA ALA A 21 17.96 3.72 -10.90
C ALA A 21 17.41 5.15 -10.75
N ALA A 22 16.49 5.38 -9.81
CA ALA A 22 15.87 6.68 -9.55
C ALA A 22 16.88 7.80 -9.27
N TYR A 23 18.05 7.44 -8.73
CA TYR A 23 19.11 8.38 -8.34
C TYR A 23 20.48 8.07 -8.96
N GLN A 24 20.55 7.26 -10.01
CA GLN A 24 21.80 6.95 -10.73
C GLN A 24 22.92 6.48 -9.80
N ASP A 25 22.63 5.51 -8.94
CA ASP A 25 23.56 4.90 -7.97
C ASP A 25 24.12 5.86 -6.89
N ARG A 26 23.58 7.06 -6.72
CA ARG A 26 24.09 8.04 -5.74
C ARG A 26 23.82 7.65 -4.29
N TYR A 27 22.82 6.82 -4.03
CA TYR A 27 22.38 6.42 -2.70
C TYR A 27 22.27 4.89 -2.60
N ASP A 28 22.61 4.33 -1.45
CA ASP A 28 22.45 2.92 -1.14
C ASP A 28 21.07 2.64 -0.51
N TYR A 29 20.47 1.50 -0.86
CA TYR A 29 19.18 1.07 -0.35
C TYR A 29 19.22 -0.42 -0.01
N ARG A 30 18.95 -0.79 1.27
CA ARG A 30 19.14 -2.13 1.81
C ARG A 30 17.82 -2.75 2.24
N LEU A 31 17.79 -4.09 2.26
CA LEU A 31 16.68 -4.88 2.74
C LEU A 31 16.96 -5.42 4.13
N PHE A 32 16.00 -5.25 5.05
CA PHE A 32 16.07 -5.74 6.43
C PHE A 32 14.88 -6.67 6.69
N CYS A 33 15.15 -7.97 6.73
CA CYS A 33 14.13 -8.99 6.98
C CYS A 33 13.83 -9.08 8.47
N THR A 34 12.75 -8.45 8.91
CA THR A 34 12.26 -8.50 10.29
C THR A 34 10.76 -8.38 10.36
N SER A 35 10.15 -9.01 11.38
CA SER A 35 8.75 -8.86 11.76
C SER A 35 8.60 -8.14 13.11
N GLN A 36 9.69 -7.74 13.74
CA GLN A 36 9.72 -7.18 15.09
C GLN A 36 9.82 -5.64 15.02
N PRO A 37 8.84 -4.91 15.57
CA PRO A 37 8.86 -3.44 15.52
C PRO A 37 10.06 -2.82 16.24
N GLN A 38 10.52 -3.44 17.32
CA GLN A 38 11.67 -2.97 18.10
C GLN A 38 12.99 -3.07 17.32
N GLU A 39 13.14 -4.12 16.50
CA GLU A 39 14.32 -4.26 15.65
C GLU A 39 14.43 -3.15 14.62
N VAL A 40 13.28 -2.65 14.10
CA VAL A 40 13.26 -1.48 13.20
C VAL A 40 13.81 -0.25 13.89
N LEU A 41 13.45 -0.02 15.16
CA LEU A 41 13.95 1.13 15.92
C LEU A 41 15.45 0.98 16.20
N SER A 42 15.91 -0.23 16.57
CA SER A 42 17.34 -0.51 16.79
C SER A 42 18.19 -0.32 15.52
N LEU A 43 17.67 -0.74 14.34
CA LEU A 43 18.32 -0.45 13.07
C LEU A 43 18.48 1.05 12.83
N LEU A 44 17.47 1.84 13.19
CA LEU A 44 17.50 3.30 13.07
C LEU A 44 18.45 3.99 14.07
N GLU A 45 19.10 3.30 14.99
CA GLU A 45 20.19 3.83 15.82
C GLU A 45 21.48 4.01 14.99
N ASP A 46 21.68 3.25 13.90
CA ASP A 46 22.81 3.44 13.00
C ASP A 46 22.80 4.87 12.42
N PRO A 47 23.83 5.69 12.68
CA PRO A 47 23.86 7.08 12.22
C PRO A 47 23.87 7.23 10.70
N CYS A 48 24.24 6.19 9.97
CA CYS A 48 24.30 6.18 8.51
C CYS A 48 22.95 5.81 7.86
N LEU A 49 22.05 5.12 8.58
CA LEU A 49 20.70 4.81 8.10
C LEU A 49 19.77 5.99 8.35
N MET A 50 19.36 6.68 7.31
CA MET A 50 18.59 7.92 7.41
C MET A 50 17.09 7.71 7.45
N GLY A 51 16.61 6.59 6.95
CA GLY A 51 15.18 6.26 6.96
C GLY A 51 14.91 4.89 6.36
N VAL A 52 13.71 4.38 6.62
CA VAL A 52 13.27 3.07 6.12
C VAL A 52 11.84 3.12 5.62
N ASN A 53 11.56 2.42 4.53
CA ASN A 53 10.20 2.02 4.21
C ASN A 53 9.78 0.82 5.08
N LEU A 54 8.49 0.68 5.30
CA LEU A 54 7.90 -0.44 6.03
C LEU A 54 6.92 -1.20 5.13
N THR A 55 7.03 -2.52 5.15
CA THR A 55 6.02 -3.40 4.56
C THR A 55 5.42 -4.33 5.61
N ALA A 56 4.61 -5.30 5.18
CA ALA A 56 4.00 -6.26 6.10
C ALA A 56 5.07 -7.02 6.93
N PRO A 57 4.80 -7.27 8.22
CA PRO A 57 3.61 -6.92 9.03
C PRO A 57 3.73 -5.60 9.80
N LEU A 58 4.74 -4.76 9.54
CA LEU A 58 5.24 -3.69 10.41
C LEU A 58 4.44 -2.38 10.40
N LYS A 59 3.67 -2.09 9.35
CA LYS A 59 3.06 -0.76 9.09
C LYS A 59 2.23 -0.19 10.25
N SER A 60 1.53 -1.02 11.01
CA SER A 60 0.73 -0.57 12.16
C SER A 60 1.47 -0.74 13.48
N SER A 61 2.25 -1.82 13.65
CA SER A 61 2.91 -2.14 14.92
C SER A 61 4.05 -1.17 15.24
N VAL A 62 4.83 -0.77 14.23
CA VAL A 62 5.91 0.23 14.42
C VAL A 62 5.33 1.62 14.70
N LEU A 63 4.23 1.99 14.04
CA LEU A 63 3.59 3.28 14.26
C LEU A 63 3.21 3.51 15.74
N ALA A 64 2.81 2.45 16.44
CA ALA A 64 2.46 2.53 17.87
C ALA A 64 3.65 2.93 18.77
N LEU A 65 4.89 2.69 18.33
CA LEU A 65 6.11 2.99 19.07
C LEU A 65 6.69 4.40 18.80
N LEU A 66 6.16 5.11 17.79
CA LEU A 66 6.67 6.41 17.38
C LEU A 66 5.85 7.55 18.02
N SER A 67 6.54 8.57 18.50
CA SER A 67 5.94 9.79 19.06
C SER A 67 5.57 10.81 17.99
N GLN A 68 6.36 10.91 16.90
CA GLN A 68 6.09 11.86 15.83
C GLN A 68 5.49 11.15 14.62
N LYS A 69 4.33 11.61 14.19
CA LYS A 69 3.53 11.03 13.11
C LYS A 69 2.99 12.14 12.22
N SER A 70 2.90 11.88 10.92
CA SER A 70 2.10 12.76 10.07
C SER A 70 0.61 12.60 10.38
N LEU A 71 -0.20 13.58 10.01
CA LEU A 71 -1.64 13.54 10.21
C LEU A 71 -2.28 12.29 9.56
N GLU A 72 -1.81 11.93 8.38
CA GLU A 72 -2.26 10.76 7.66
C GLU A 72 -1.95 9.45 8.42
N CYS A 73 -0.78 9.38 9.06
CA CYS A 73 -0.42 8.25 9.90
C CYS A 73 -1.32 8.14 11.14
N GLU A 74 -1.59 9.26 11.80
CA GLU A 74 -2.48 9.30 12.96
C GLU A 74 -3.89 8.86 12.61
N GLN A 75 -4.44 9.39 11.52
CA GLN A 75 -5.80 9.12 11.10
C GLN A 75 -5.97 7.74 10.46
N SER A 76 -5.00 7.27 9.68
CA SER A 76 -5.05 5.93 9.07
C SER A 76 -4.68 4.81 10.05
N GLY A 77 -3.89 5.09 11.09
CA GLY A 77 -3.38 4.08 11.99
C GLY A 77 -2.34 3.13 11.35
N ALA A 78 -1.63 3.62 10.32
CA ALA A 78 -0.56 2.90 9.65
C ALA A 78 0.50 3.87 9.10
N CYS A 79 1.75 3.40 8.96
CA CYS A 79 2.83 4.09 8.27
C CYS A 79 3.56 3.13 7.33
N ASN A 80 4.13 3.64 6.25
CA ASN A 80 4.98 2.88 5.36
C ASN A 80 6.39 3.47 5.22
N LEU A 81 6.70 4.53 5.98
CA LEU A 81 7.99 5.18 5.97
C LEU A 81 8.30 5.79 7.34
N ILE A 82 9.55 5.66 7.78
CA ILE A 82 10.13 6.38 8.91
C ILE A 82 11.34 7.14 8.41
N LEU A 83 11.42 8.42 8.76
CA LEU A 83 12.55 9.29 8.43
C LEU A 83 13.18 9.81 9.71
N LYS A 84 14.52 9.91 9.72
CA LYS A 84 15.25 10.67 10.72
C LYS A 84 15.21 12.15 10.37
N GLU A 85 14.55 12.91 11.19
CA GLU A 85 14.53 14.36 11.12
C GLU A 85 15.34 14.98 12.27
N ASN A 86 15.59 16.27 12.22
CA ASN A 86 16.32 16.97 13.27
C ASN A 86 15.68 16.84 14.67
N THR A 87 14.38 16.59 14.72
CA THR A 87 13.59 16.45 15.94
C THR A 87 13.39 14.99 16.37
N GLY A 88 13.93 14.04 15.63
CA GLY A 88 13.81 12.59 15.91
C GLY A 88 13.18 11.79 14.76
N LEU A 89 12.66 10.60 15.10
CA LEU A 89 12.03 9.71 14.13
C LEU A 89 10.59 10.14 13.85
N LYS A 90 10.26 10.34 12.58
CA LYS A 90 8.90 10.70 12.16
C LYS A 90 8.33 9.71 11.15
N ALA A 91 7.06 9.33 11.37
CA ALA A 91 6.32 8.41 10.53
C ALA A 91 5.53 9.13 9.44
N TYR A 92 5.53 8.53 8.24
CA TYR A 92 4.75 8.96 7.08
C TYR A 92 4.01 7.78 6.44
N ASN A 93 2.97 8.09 5.65
CA ASN A 93 2.22 7.06 4.92
C ASN A 93 2.01 7.48 3.46
N THR A 94 2.98 7.14 2.62
CA THR A 94 2.93 7.41 1.18
C THR A 94 2.08 6.42 0.39
N ASP A 95 1.64 5.30 1.00
CA ASP A 95 0.68 4.38 0.37
C ASP A 95 -0.63 5.11 0.02
N ILE A 96 -1.01 6.11 0.81
CA ILE A 96 -2.21 6.93 0.56
C ILE A 96 -2.11 7.63 -0.80
N GLU A 97 -0.95 8.25 -1.07
CA GLU A 97 -0.67 8.86 -2.38
C GLU A 97 -0.60 7.80 -3.48
N GLY A 98 -0.08 6.62 -3.17
CA GLY A 98 -0.10 5.46 -4.04
C GLY A 98 -1.51 5.14 -4.54
N VAL A 99 -2.47 5.02 -3.63
CA VAL A 99 -3.88 4.75 -3.97
C VAL A 99 -4.50 5.91 -4.75
N LYS A 100 -4.41 7.13 -4.22
CA LYS A 100 -5.03 8.32 -4.82
C LYS A 100 -4.56 8.56 -6.25
N ASN A 101 -3.24 8.50 -6.47
CA ASN A 101 -2.64 8.81 -7.76
C ASN A 101 -2.91 7.68 -8.79
N SER A 102 -2.89 6.42 -8.38
CA SER A 102 -3.23 5.29 -9.26
C SER A 102 -4.68 5.36 -9.75
N LEU A 103 -5.62 5.68 -8.86
CA LEU A 103 -7.04 5.79 -9.22
C LEU A 103 -7.29 7.03 -10.09
N ARG A 104 -6.63 8.16 -9.79
CA ARG A 104 -6.69 9.37 -10.61
C ARG A 104 -6.15 9.15 -12.01
N GLU A 105 -4.99 8.51 -12.14
CA GLU A 105 -4.40 8.12 -13.43
C GLU A 105 -5.33 7.21 -14.23
N ALA A 106 -6.03 6.31 -13.55
CA ALA A 106 -7.04 5.47 -14.16
C ALA A 106 -8.35 6.21 -14.52
N GLY A 107 -8.47 7.51 -14.22
CA GLY A 107 -9.66 8.30 -14.49
C GLY A 107 -10.85 7.94 -13.60
N ILE A 108 -10.63 7.42 -12.40
CA ILE A 108 -11.68 7.02 -11.46
C ILE A 108 -11.98 8.18 -10.51
N ASP A 109 -13.21 8.71 -10.59
CA ASP A 109 -13.74 9.64 -9.59
C ASP A 109 -14.26 8.84 -8.39
N LEU A 110 -13.78 9.17 -7.21
CA LEU A 110 -14.15 8.50 -5.96
C LEU A 110 -15.38 9.09 -5.29
N SER A 111 -15.76 10.32 -5.63
CA SER A 111 -16.86 11.03 -4.95
C SER A 111 -18.18 10.25 -5.07
N GLY A 112 -18.71 9.84 -3.91
CA GLY A 112 -19.93 9.04 -3.82
C GLY A 112 -19.84 7.61 -4.37
N LEU A 113 -18.66 7.20 -4.91
CA LEU A 113 -18.45 5.87 -5.47
C LEU A 113 -18.54 4.79 -4.37
N ARG A 114 -19.28 3.72 -4.62
CA ARG A 114 -19.34 2.58 -3.70
C ARG A 114 -18.18 1.62 -4.00
N VAL A 115 -17.32 1.42 -2.98
CA VAL A 115 -16.07 0.66 -3.08
C VAL A 115 -16.09 -0.52 -2.12
N LEU A 116 -15.73 -1.71 -2.61
CA LEU A 116 -15.46 -2.88 -1.78
C LEU A 116 -13.95 -2.93 -1.48
N LEU A 117 -13.58 -2.75 -0.21
CA LEU A 117 -12.20 -2.84 0.25
C LEU A 117 -11.96 -4.17 0.96
N LEU A 118 -11.03 -4.98 0.44
CA LEU A 118 -10.69 -6.30 0.97
C LEU A 118 -9.40 -6.25 1.80
N GLY A 119 -9.48 -6.67 3.07
CA GLY A 119 -8.36 -6.71 4.01
C GLY A 119 -8.45 -5.65 5.10
N ALA A 120 -7.66 -5.79 6.18
CA ALA A 120 -7.62 -4.83 7.31
C ALA A 120 -6.19 -4.53 7.78
N GLY A 121 -5.18 -4.86 7.00
CA GLY A 121 -3.77 -4.55 7.26
C GLY A 121 -3.41 -3.09 6.98
N GLY A 122 -2.13 -2.75 7.08
CA GLY A 122 -1.64 -1.38 6.86
C GLY A 122 -1.97 -0.83 5.46
N ALA A 123 -1.91 -1.66 4.40
CA ALA A 123 -2.31 -1.25 3.05
C ALA A 123 -3.82 -0.94 2.98
N ALA A 124 -4.68 -1.79 3.60
CA ALA A 124 -6.11 -1.53 3.66
C ALA A 124 -6.43 -0.22 4.38
N LYS A 125 -5.73 0.07 5.48
CA LYS A 125 -5.89 1.32 6.23
C LYS A 125 -5.50 2.55 5.40
N ALA A 126 -4.42 2.47 4.63
CA ALA A 126 -4.03 3.54 3.71
C ALA A 126 -5.07 3.74 2.59
N ALA A 127 -5.55 2.63 2.00
CA ALA A 127 -6.62 2.68 1.00
C ALA A 127 -7.92 3.25 1.59
N ALA A 128 -8.33 2.79 2.77
CA ALA A 128 -9.51 3.33 3.44
C ALA A 128 -9.38 4.85 3.66
N TYR A 129 -8.22 5.31 4.15
CA TYR A 129 -7.99 6.75 4.32
C TYR A 129 -8.11 7.52 3.01
N ALA A 130 -7.51 7.02 1.93
CA ALA A 130 -7.60 7.63 0.61
C ALA A 130 -9.06 7.72 0.13
N LEU A 131 -9.84 6.66 0.33
CA LEU A 131 -11.24 6.57 -0.07
C LEU A 131 -12.14 7.50 0.75
N TYR A 132 -12.05 7.45 2.09
CA TYR A 132 -12.86 8.31 2.97
C TYR A 132 -12.55 9.80 2.77
N SER A 133 -11.27 10.14 2.54
CA SER A 133 -10.86 11.53 2.28
C SER A 133 -11.36 12.07 0.93
N ALA A 134 -11.79 11.20 0.03
CA ALA A 134 -12.37 11.51 -1.28
C ALA A 134 -13.91 11.29 -1.33
N ASP A 135 -14.57 11.17 -0.17
CA ASP A 135 -16.02 10.98 -0.02
C ASP A 135 -16.56 9.71 -0.71
N ALA A 136 -15.76 8.63 -0.78
CA ALA A 136 -16.23 7.34 -1.27
C ALA A 136 -17.04 6.60 -0.20
N ARG A 137 -18.00 5.76 -0.62
CA ARG A 137 -18.78 4.89 0.24
C ARG A 137 -18.11 3.52 0.35
N VAL A 138 -17.41 3.28 1.44
CA VAL A 138 -16.59 2.08 1.61
C VAL A 138 -17.36 0.97 2.31
N VAL A 139 -17.45 -0.21 1.66
CA VAL A 139 -17.79 -1.47 2.32
C VAL A 139 -16.49 -2.20 2.60
N TRP A 140 -16.15 -2.35 3.87
CA TRP A 140 -14.86 -2.88 4.28
C TRP A 140 -14.99 -4.33 4.71
N ALA A 141 -14.36 -5.24 3.96
CA ALA A 141 -14.44 -6.69 4.17
C ALA A 141 -13.16 -7.25 4.77
N ASN A 142 -13.30 -8.07 5.81
CA ASN A 142 -12.18 -8.81 6.39
C ASN A 142 -12.64 -10.18 6.89
N ARG A 143 -11.69 -11.12 7.05
CA ARG A 143 -11.94 -12.42 7.69
C ARG A 143 -12.48 -12.25 9.12
N HIS A 144 -11.97 -11.24 9.81
CA HIS A 144 -12.37 -10.85 11.16
C HIS A 144 -12.87 -9.39 11.16
N PRO A 145 -14.15 -9.14 10.81
CA PRO A 145 -14.69 -7.78 10.69
C PRO A 145 -14.55 -6.95 11.98
N GLN A 146 -14.55 -7.59 13.14
CA GLN A 146 -14.32 -6.95 14.45
C GLN A 146 -12.93 -6.29 14.59
N HIS A 147 -11.97 -6.57 13.70
CA HIS A 147 -10.67 -5.90 13.66
C HIS A 147 -10.71 -4.58 12.88
N ILE A 148 -11.81 -4.30 12.16
CA ILE A 148 -12.05 -3.02 11.52
C ILE A 148 -12.68 -2.10 12.57
N PRO A 149 -12.18 -0.87 12.78
CA PRO A 149 -12.75 0.02 13.77
C PRO A 149 -14.18 0.42 13.37
N GLU A 150 -15.06 0.58 14.38
CA GLU A 150 -16.45 1.02 14.16
C GLU A 150 -16.56 2.42 13.51
N ARG A 151 -15.53 3.24 13.69
CA ARG A 151 -15.38 4.55 13.04
C ARG A 151 -13.98 4.69 12.48
N PHE A 152 -13.90 5.23 11.28
CA PHE A 152 -12.64 5.52 10.61
C PHE A 152 -12.69 6.92 9.99
N CYS A 153 -11.65 7.73 10.17
CA CYS A 153 -11.64 9.14 9.76
C CYS A 153 -12.89 9.92 10.21
N GLY A 154 -13.36 9.66 11.44
CA GLY A 154 -14.55 10.30 12.00
C GLY A 154 -15.90 9.81 11.48
N GLN A 155 -15.92 8.92 10.47
CA GLN A 155 -17.13 8.36 9.87
C GLN A 155 -17.41 6.94 10.38
N PRO A 156 -18.69 6.48 10.44
CA PRO A 156 -19.01 5.09 10.73
C PRO A 156 -18.55 4.18 9.58
N THR A 157 -18.08 2.98 9.91
CA THR A 157 -17.63 2.00 8.93
C THR A 157 -18.74 0.98 8.59
N GLU A 158 -18.99 0.73 7.30
CA GLU A 158 -19.81 -0.39 6.85
C GLU A 158 -18.90 -1.62 6.72
N THR A 159 -19.05 -2.62 7.60
CA THR A 159 -18.14 -3.78 7.66
C THR A 159 -18.88 -5.08 7.37
N ILE A 160 -18.22 -6.00 6.67
CA ILE A 160 -18.74 -7.34 6.36
C ILE A 160 -17.65 -8.41 6.52
N ALA A 161 -18.06 -9.66 6.68
CA ALA A 161 -17.15 -10.80 6.57
C ALA A 161 -16.75 -11.06 5.11
N LEU A 162 -15.53 -11.58 4.86
CA LEU A 162 -15.10 -11.95 3.50
C LEU A 162 -16.06 -12.94 2.81
N SER A 163 -16.69 -13.84 3.56
CA SER A 163 -17.69 -14.77 3.03
C SER A 163 -18.95 -14.10 2.45
N GLN A 164 -19.17 -12.83 2.72
CA GLN A 164 -20.33 -12.05 2.24
C GLN A 164 -20.00 -11.22 0.99
N THR A 165 -18.75 -11.23 0.51
CA THR A 165 -18.28 -10.37 -0.61
C THR A 165 -19.03 -10.62 -1.90
N ALA A 166 -19.40 -11.88 -2.21
CA ALA A 166 -20.15 -12.24 -3.41
C ALA A 166 -21.49 -11.48 -3.53
N GLN A 167 -22.16 -11.25 -2.40
CA GLN A 167 -23.46 -10.55 -2.35
C GLN A 167 -23.29 -9.03 -2.54
N ILE A 168 -22.16 -8.48 -2.09
CA ILE A 168 -21.91 -7.04 -2.11
C ILE A 168 -21.22 -6.60 -3.41
N THR A 169 -20.44 -7.46 -4.04
CA THR A 169 -19.69 -7.15 -5.29
C THR A 169 -20.60 -6.47 -6.30
N ALA A 170 -21.83 -6.98 -6.49
CA ALA A 170 -22.81 -6.43 -7.43
C ALA A 170 -23.20 -4.96 -7.17
N ARG A 171 -22.94 -4.43 -5.98
CA ARG A 171 -23.31 -3.06 -5.57
C ARG A 171 -22.11 -2.11 -5.54
N CYS A 172 -20.92 -2.60 -5.88
CA CYS A 172 -19.68 -1.83 -5.87
C CYS A 172 -19.12 -1.73 -7.28
N SER A 173 -18.64 -0.56 -7.69
CA SER A 173 -18.03 -0.38 -9.01
C SER A 173 -16.51 -0.59 -8.96
N LEU A 174 -15.88 -0.33 -7.82
CA LEU A 174 -14.46 -0.51 -7.56
C LEU A 174 -14.27 -1.55 -6.46
N ILE A 175 -13.38 -2.49 -6.68
CA ILE A 175 -12.91 -3.47 -5.69
C ILE A 175 -11.41 -3.25 -5.49
N ILE A 176 -11.01 -2.93 -4.26
CA ILE A 176 -9.59 -2.80 -3.89
C ILE A 176 -9.19 -4.01 -3.07
N ASN A 177 -8.22 -4.78 -3.56
CA ASN A 177 -7.74 -5.97 -2.88
C ASN A 177 -6.39 -5.72 -2.22
N THR A 178 -6.36 -5.87 -0.90
CA THR A 178 -5.14 -5.77 -0.08
C THR A 178 -4.87 -7.04 0.72
N LEU A 179 -5.58 -8.13 0.40
CA LEU A 179 -5.39 -9.40 1.08
C LEU A 179 -4.05 -10.03 0.70
N PRO A 180 -3.35 -10.66 1.65
CA PRO A 180 -2.22 -11.52 1.33
C PRO A 180 -2.71 -12.73 0.52
N GLN A 181 -1.92 -13.21 -0.43
CA GLN A 181 -2.30 -14.31 -1.29
C GLN A 181 -1.55 -15.61 -0.95
N PRO A 182 -2.16 -16.76 -1.18
CA PRO A 182 -3.53 -16.96 -1.69
C PRO A 182 -4.61 -16.70 -0.64
N CYS A 183 -5.79 -16.20 -1.06
CA CYS A 183 -6.96 -16.04 -0.20
C CYS A 183 -8.19 -16.66 -0.90
N PRO A 184 -8.71 -17.80 -0.42
CA PRO A 184 -9.83 -18.50 -1.06
C PRO A 184 -11.10 -17.67 -1.20
N GLU A 185 -11.38 -16.77 -0.27
CA GLU A 185 -12.59 -15.94 -0.24
C GLU A 185 -12.67 -14.95 -1.42
N THR A 186 -11.53 -14.55 -2.02
CA THR A 186 -11.54 -13.69 -3.21
C THR A 186 -12.04 -14.41 -4.47
N ALA A 187 -12.02 -15.74 -4.48
CA ALA A 187 -12.54 -16.54 -5.60
C ALA A 187 -14.06 -16.47 -5.76
N VAL A 188 -14.79 -15.99 -4.77
CA VAL A 188 -16.26 -15.87 -4.81
C VAL A 188 -16.77 -14.48 -5.20
N LEU A 189 -15.90 -13.58 -5.71
CA LEU A 189 -16.34 -12.29 -6.23
C LEU A 189 -17.15 -12.45 -7.52
N ASN A 190 -18.38 -11.96 -7.53
CA ASN A 190 -19.24 -11.95 -8.72
C ASN A 190 -18.87 -10.77 -9.63
N LEU A 191 -17.76 -10.90 -10.36
CA LEU A 191 -17.25 -9.88 -11.25
C LEU A 191 -18.02 -9.81 -12.58
N SER A 192 -18.02 -8.65 -13.19
CA SER A 192 -18.54 -8.38 -14.54
C SER A 192 -17.82 -7.18 -15.17
N SER A 193 -18.05 -6.89 -16.43
CA SER A 193 -17.44 -5.79 -17.17
C SER A 193 -17.63 -4.38 -16.58
N ARG A 194 -18.58 -4.21 -15.65
CA ARG A 194 -18.82 -2.93 -14.98
C ARG A 194 -17.85 -2.65 -13.82
N HIS A 195 -17.08 -3.67 -13.37
CA HIS A 195 -16.21 -3.53 -12.23
C HIS A 195 -14.81 -3.07 -12.64
N THR A 196 -14.18 -2.33 -11.75
CA THR A 196 -12.75 -2.12 -11.76
C THR A 196 -12.14 -2.82 -10.55
N ILE A 197 -11.08 -3.58 -10.79
CA ILE A 197 -10.29 -4.25 -9.75
C ILE A 197 -8.99 -3.48 -9.59
N PHE A 198 -8.60 -3.20 -8.36
CA PHE A 198 -7.31 -2.62 -8.02
C PHE A 198 -6.60 -3.50 -6.99
N ASP A 199 -5.57 -4.22 -7.41
CA ASP A 199 -4.76 -5.05 -6.54
C ASP A 199 -3.62 -4.23 -5.90
N ALA A 200 -3.37 -4.44 -4.61
CA ALA A 200 -2.20 -3.88 -3.95
C ALA A 200 -0.91 -4.67 -4.23
N SER A 201 -1.03 -5.94 -4.62
CA SER A 201 0.11 -6.80 -4.95
C SER A 201 0.51 -6.67 -6.42
N TYR A 202 1.76 -6.31 -6.67
CA TYR A 202 2.34 -6.32 -8.01
C TYR A 202 2.96 -7.68 -8.36
N ALA A 203 3.35 -8.47 -7.38
CA ALA A 203 4.07 -9.73 -7.60
C ALA A 203 3.14 -10.90 -7.93
N THR A 204 2.00 -11.02 -7.26
CA THR A 204 1.10 -12.18 -7.37
C THR A 204 -0.13 -11.92 -8.23
N ARG A 205 -0.52 -10.67 -8.44
CA ARG A 205 -1.67 -10.24 -9.27
C ARG A 205 -2.92 -11.12 -9.11
N PRO A 206 -3.40 -11.33 -7.88
CA PRO A 206 -4.29 -12.44 -7.55
C PRO A 206 -5.66 -12.40 -8.22
N LEU A 207 -6.13 -11.23 -8.64
CA LEU A 207 -7.44 -11.06 -9.27
C LEU A 207 -7.36 -10.74 -10.78
N GLU A 208 -6.16 -10.72 -11.38
CA GLU A 208 -5.99 -10.35 -12.79
C GLU A 208 -6.74 -11.30 -13.74
N ASP A 209 -6.56 -12.62 -13.59
CA ASP A 209 -7.23 -13.60 -14.44
C ASP A 209 -8.75 -13.57 -14.26
N GLN A 210 -9.22 -13.44 -13.02
CA GLN A 210 -10.64 -13.35 -12.73
C GLN A 210 -11.27 -12.08 -13.31
N ALA A 211 -10.57 -10.95 -13.23
CA ALA A 211 -10.99 -9.70 -13.85
C ALA A 211 -11.08 -9.84 -15.38
N LYS A 212 -10.04 -10.43 -16.00
CA LYS A 212 -9.98 -10.67 -17.44
C LYS A 212 -11.11 -11.57 -17.93
N GLN A 213 -11.39 -12.67 -17.24
CA GLN A 213 -12.50 -13.58 -17.58
C GLN A 213 -13.86 -12.90 -17.47
N ALA A 214 -14.04 -11.99 -16.53
CA ALA A 214 -15.27 -11.23 -16.33
C ALA A 214 -15.40 -10.00 -17.25
N GLY A 215 -14.37 -9.69 -18.05
CA GLY A 215 -14.29 -8.46 -18.83
C GLY A 215 -14.18 -7.19 -17.96
N ALA A 216 -13.79 -7.32 -16.69
CA ALA A 216 -13.60 -6.22 -15.76
C ALA A 216 -12.28 -5.48 -16.05
N ARG A 217 -12.25 -4.18 -15.75
CA ARG A 217 -11.00 -3.41 -15.80
C ARG A 217 -10.09 -3.83 -14.66
N TYR A 218 -8.79 -4.00 -14.95
CA TYR A 218 -7.79 -4.33 -13.95
C TYR A 218 -6.74 -3.24 -13.83
N ILE A 219 -6.39 -2.89 -12.59
CA ILE A 219 -5.29 -2.00 -12.22
C ILE A 219 -4.37 -2.82 -11.32
N GLY A 220 -3.13 -3.01 -11.75
CA GLY A 220 -2.16 -3.79 -11.00
C GLY A 220 -1.49 -3.00 -9.89
N GLY A 221 -0.93 -3.72 -8.92
CA GLY A 221 -0.26 -3.16 -7.76
C GLY A 221 1.04 -2.40 -8.09
N GLU A 222 1.58 -2.57 -9.30
CA GLU A 222 2.74 -1.80 -9.78
C GLU A 222 2.44 -0.30 -9.85
N ARG A 223 1.19 0.10 -10.14
CA ARG A 223 0.82 1.52 -10.13
C ARG A 223 0.79 2.07 -8.71
N TRP A 224 0.22 1.32 -7.76
CA TRP A 224 0.28 1.68 -6.35
C TRP A 224 1.72 1.80 -5.87
N TRP A 225 2.54 0.78 -6.19
CA TRP A 225 3.95 0.75 -5.81
C TRP A 225 4.70 1.99 -6.33
N LEU A 226 4.55 2.33 -7.61
CA LEU A 226 5.21 3.50 -8.21
C LEU A 226 4.77 4.80 -7.55
N HIS A 227 3.47 5.02 -7.45
CA HIS A 227 2.93 6.27 -6.93
C HIS A 227 3.18 6.47 -5.43
N GLN A 228 3.41 5.42 -4.65
CA GLN A 228 3.86 5.55 -3.26
C GLN A 228 5.39 5.74 -3.16
N ALA A 229 6.16 5.14 -4.08
CA ALA A 229 7.61 5.23 -4.06
C ALA A 229 8.11 6.63 -4.43
N LEU A 230 7.47 7.33 -5.36
CA LEU A 230 7.83 8.68 -5.75
C LEU A 230 7.90 9.65 -4.56
N PRO A 231 6.83 9.84 -3.75
CA PRO A 231 6.91 10.69 -2.56
C PRO A 231 7.81 10.11 -1.46
N ALA A 232 7.86 8.79 -1.28
CA ALA A 232 8.73 8.16 -0.29
C ALA A 232 10.21 8.46 -0.57
N PHE A 233 10.64 8.30 -1.81
CA PHE A 233 12.02 8.53 -2.23
C PHE A 233 12.38 10.01 -2.17
N THR A 234 11.43 10.89 -2.49
CA THR A 234 11.61 12.34 -2.31
C THR A 234 11.80 12.70 -0.83
N LEU A 235 11.03 12.11 0.09
CA LEU A 235 11.19 12.31 1.52
C LEU A 235 12.56 11.85 2.02
N PHE A 236 13.08 10.73 1.51
CA PHE A 236 14.38 10.21 1.91
C PHE A 236 15.54 11.12 1.54
N THR A 237 15.55 11.62 0.32
CA THR A 237 16.72 12.31 -0.23
C THR A 237 16.57 13.84 -0.28
N GLY A 238 15.34 14.33 -0.17
CA GLY A 238 15.01 15.74 -0.47
C GLY A 238 15.01 16.07 -1.97
N GLU A 239 15.32 15.09 -2.84
CA GLU A 239 15.41 15.26 -4.29
C GLU A 239 14.28 14.49 -4.99
N ARG A 240 13.78 15.05 -6.08
CA ARG A 240 12.76 14.36 -6.90
C ARG A 240 13.41 13.19 -7.65
N PRO A 241 12.91 11.95 -7.52
CA PRO A 241 13.43 10.81 -8.25
C PRO A 241 13.09 10.88 -9.73
N SER A 242 13.90 10.24 -10.58
CA SER A 242 13.59 10.07 -12.01
C SER A 242 12.46 9.06 -12.18
N GLN A 243 11.24 9.53 -12.40
CA GLN A 243 10.08 8.66 -12.63
C GLN A 243 10.27 7.77 -13.86
N ALA A 244 10.86 8.31 -14.94
CA ALA A 244 11.09 7.56 -16.18
C ALA A 244 12.01 6.35 -15.94
N ASP A 245 13.12 6.54 -15.20
CA ASP A 245 14.04 5.45 -14.87
C ASP A 245 13.38 4.44 -13.93
N MET A 246 12.57 4.89 -12.96
CA MET A 246 11.80 4.01 -12.09
C MET A 246 10.81 3.15 -12.88
N GLU A 247 10.07 3.73 -13.83
CA GLU A 247 9.12 3.00 -14.68
C GLU A 247 9.82 1.99 -15.58
N GLN A 248 10.96 2.34 -16.15
CA GLN A 248 11.75 1.43 -16.98
C GLN A 248 12.20 0.20 -16.19
N ILE A 249 12.78 0.38 -15.02
CA ILE A 249 13.22 -0.74 -14.18
C ILE A 249 12.02 -1.54 -13.67
N LEU A 250 10.94 -0.89 -13.28
CA LEU A 250 9.72 -1.57 -12.86
C LEU A 250 9.20 -2.53 -13.94
N GLN A 251 9.20 -2.12 -15.19
CA GLN A 251 8.80 -2.98 -16.32
C GLN A 251 9.72 -4.20 -16.48
N ILE A 252 11.04 -4.02 -16.33
CA ILE A 252 12.02 -5.11 -16.40
C ILE A 252 11.78 -6.11 -15.26
N GLU A 253 11.69 -5.62 -14.02
CA GLU A 253 11.49 -6.45 -12.81
C GLU A 253 10.18 -7.26 -12.83
N LEU A 254 9.15 -6.75 -13.51
CA LEU A 254 7.87 -7.45 -13.63
C LEU A 254 7.84 -8.52 -14.72
N GLN A 255 8.80 -8.50 -15.65
CA GLN A 255 8.93 -9.50 -16.74
C GLN A 255 9.82 -10.69 -16.33
N GLU A 256 10.67 -10.52 -15.32
CA GLU A 256 11.52 -11.61 -14.83
C GLU A 256 10.68 -12.61 -14.01
N PRO A 257 10.70 -13.91 -14.35
CA PRO A 257 10.05 -14.93 -13.53
C PRO A 257 10.77 -15.03 -12.17
N LYS A 258 10.03 -14.80 -11.09
CA LYS A 258 10.55 -14.88 -9.71
C LYS A 258 10.28 -16.23 -9.08
#